data_2a86945d6e9accb272a4ae3d9c940872
#
_entry.id   2a86945d6e9accb272a4ae3d9c940872
#
_cell.length_a   1.000
_cell.length_b   1.000
_cell.length_c   1.000
_cell.angle_alpha   90.00
_cell.angle_beta   90.00
_cell.angle_gamma   90.00
#
_symmetry.space_group_name_H-M   'P 1'
#
loop_
_entity.id
_entity.type
_entity.pdbx_description
1 polymer ?
#
loop_
_entity_poly.entity_id
_entity_poly.type
_entity_poly.pdbx_seq_one_letter_code
_entity_poly.pdbx_strand_id
1 'polypeptide(L)'
;MLTTEFLPVNRFNEYGHWLKAQDPETIHEYFGCQLNHEAIDSLIEKWSLNPLNNHFLVAKMNHFWAGTIHIAAHDNTVEFGIIVALSYRKQGIASHMMTDAIRWARNRFYKNLYMHCICRNHAIKKLCEKHHLEIKNMLGDSEGNLILPPPTPMTFFIENIKTSQEKLDSMNDF
;
A
#
# COMPACT_ATOMS: atom_id res chain seq x y z
N MET A 1 12.10 -13.99 5.48
CA MET A 1 12.37 -13.23 4.24
C MET A 1 11.22 -12.24 4.03
N LEU A 2 11.47 -11.04 3.52
CA LEU A 2 10.43 -10.06 3.17
C LEU A 2 10.02 -10.26 1.71
N THR A 3 8.74 -10.45 1.45
CA THR A 3 8.15 -10.55 0.12
C THR A 3 6.94 -9.63 -0.01
N THR A 4 6.58 -9.26 -1.23
CA THR A 4 5.36 -8.48 -1.51
C THR A 4 4.55 -9.18 -2.58
N GLU A 5 3.24 -9.13 -2.48
CA GLU A 5 2.31 -9.65 -3.49
C GLU A 5 1.12 -8.73 -3.68
N PHE A 6 0.56 -8.68 -4.88
CA PHE A 6 -0.74 -8.03 -5.11
C PHE A 6 -1.88 -9.00 -4.81
N LEU A 7 -2.82 -8.54 -3.99
CA LEU A 7 -3.95 -9.35 -3.56
C LEU A 7 -5.00 -9.44 -4.67
N PRO A 8 -5.40 -10.63 -5.11
CA PRO A 8 -6.51 -10.75 -6.05
C PRO A 8 -7.85 -10.43 -5.37
N VAL A 9 -8.84 -9.99 -6.14
CA VAL A 9 -10.14 -9.49 -5.63
C VAL A 9 -10.85 -10.49 -4.72
N ASN A 10 -10.79 -11.78 -5.07
CA ASN A 10 -11.39 -12.86 -4.28
C ASN A 10 -10.77 -13.05 -2.89
N ARG A 11 -9.63 -12.37 -2.62
CA ARG A 11 -8.93 -12.37 -1.32
C ARG A 11 -9.05 -11.04 -0.57
N PHE A 12 -9.82 -10.07 -1.04
CA PHE A 12 -9.99 -8.78 -0.34
C PHE A 12 -10.55 -8.94 1.07
N ASN A 13 -11.33 -10.00 1.35
CA ASN A 13 -11.77 -10.33 2.70
C ASN A 13 -10.61 -10.61 3.67
N GLU A 14 -9.49 -11.15 3.19
CA GLU A 14 -8.30 -11.37 4.02
C GLU A 14 -7.72 -10.02 4.49
N TYR A 15 -7.73 -9.01 3.63
CA TYR A 15 -7.33 -7.65 4.00
C TYR A 15 -8.26 -7.09 5.10
N GLY A 16 -9.57 -7.29 4.97
CA GLY A 16 -10.53 -6.90 6.01
C GLY A 16 -10.26 -7.58 7.36
N HIS A 17 -10.01 -8.87 7.35
CA HIS A 17 -9.63 -9.61 8.57
C HIS A 17 -8.33 -9.09 9.17
N TRP A 18 -7.32 -8.83 8.34
CA TRP A 18 -6.05 -8.28 8.79
C TRP A 18 -6.20 -6.87 9.38
N LEU A 19 -7.02 -5.99 8.76
CA LEU A 19 -7.31 -4.65 9.30
C LEU A 19 -7.96 -4.72 10.68
N LYS A 20 -8.96 -5.60 10.86
CA LYS A 20 -9.66 -5.77 12.14
C LYS A 20 -8.76 -6.27 13.26
N ALA A 21 -7.66 -6.94 12.92
CA ALA A 21 -6.67 -7.43 13.87
C ALA A 21 -5.61 -6.37 14.26
N GLN A 22 -5.62 -5.19 13.62
CA GLN A 22 -4.70 -4.12 14.00
C GLN A 22 -5.15 -3.42 15.28
N ASP A 23 -4.19 -2.84 15.99
CA ASP A 23 -4.48 -2.07 17.18
C ASP A 23 -5.27 -0.77 16.84
N PRO A 24 -6.07 -0.25 17.78
CA PRO A 24 -6.93 0.91 17.52
C PRO A 24 -6.16 2.18 17.12
N GLU A 25 -4.94 2.37 17.62
CA GLU A 25 -4.11 3.52 17.27
C GLU A 25 -3.67 3.46 15.80
N THR A 26 -3.26 2.29 15.33
CA THR A 26 -2.91 2.05 13.92
C THR A 26 -4.10 2.35 12.99
N ILE A 27 -5.30 1.89 13.35
CA ILE A 27 -6.52 2.18 12.58
C ILE A 27 -6.83 3.67 12.57
N HIS A 28 -6.73 4.34 13.72
CA HIS A 28 -6.96 5.78 13.83
C HIS A 28 -5.93 6.59 13.01
N GLU A 29 -4.65 6.22 13.08
CA GLU A 29 -3.59 6.90 12.29
C GLU A 29 -3.81 6.76 10.79
N TYR A 30 -4.38 5.64 10.36
CA TYR A 30 -4.59 5.36 8.93
C TYR A 30 -5.86 6.02 8.39
N PHE A 31 -6.99 5.90 9.09
CA PHE A 31 -8.29 6.40 8.63
C PHE A 31 -8.61 7.82 9.13
N GLY A 32 -7.84 8.37 10.05
CA GLY A 32 -8.13 9.65 10.72
C GLY A 32 -9.24 9.56 11.76
N CYS A 33 -9.85 8.39 11.94
CA CYS A 33 -10.91 8.12 12.91
C CYS A 33 -10.90 6.66 13.35
N GLN A 34 -11.60 6.37 14.44
CA GLN A 34 -11.83 4.98 14.86
C GLN A 34 -12.88 4.35 13.95
N LEU A 35 -12.60 3.15 13.48
CA LEU A 35 -13.55 2.34 12.73
C LEU A 35 -13.90 1.08 13.52
N ASN A 36 -15.19 0.76 13.60
CA ASN A 36 -15.64 -0.54 14.07
C ASN A 36 -15.53 -1.60 12.96
N HIS A 37 -15.70 -2.86 13.31
CA HIS A 37 -15.58 -3.97 12.38
C HIS A 37 -16.61 -3.90 11.22
N GLU A 38 -17.82 -3.42 11.49
CA GLU A 38 -18.87 -3.27 10.47
C GLU A 38 -18.50 -2.21 9.43
N ALA A 39 -17.89 -1.10 9.85
CA ALA A 39 -17.41 -0.08 8.94
C ALA A 39 -16.27 -0.59 8.05
N ILE A 40 -15.36 -1.41 8.61
CA ILE A 40 -14.30 -2.07 7.85
C ILE A 40 -14.91 -3.03 6.81
N ASP A 41 -15.89 -3.85 7.20
CA ASP A 41 -16.57 -4.77 6.27
C ASP A 41 -17.25 -4.02 5.12
N SER A 42 -17.92 -2.91 5.42
CA SER A 42 -18.56 -2.07 4.41
C SER A 42 -17.54 -1.45 3.43
N LEU A 43 -16.35 -1.07 3.91
CA LEU A 43 -15.26 -0.60 3.05
C LEU A 43 -14.74 -1.71 2.14
N ILE A 44 -14.53 -2.91 2.66
CA ILE A 44 -14.07 -4.07 1.87
C ILE A 44 -15.08 -4.41 0.78
N GLU A 45 -16.36 -4.42 1.10
CA GLU A 45 -17.43 -4.63 0.11
C GLU A 45 -17.40 -3.57 -0.98
N LYS A 46 -17.35 -2.28 -0.61
CA LYS A 46 -17.25 -1.16 -1.55
C LYS A 46 -16.04 -1.27 -2.48
N TRP A 47 -14.87 -1.64 -1.96
CA TRP A 47 -13.66 -1.80 -2.76
C TRP A 47 -13.73 -3.03 -3.65
N SER A 48 -14.34 -4.12 -3.19
CA SER A 48 -14.54 -5.35 -3.98
C SER A 48 -15.48 -5.14 -5.17
N LEU A 49 -16.43 -4.20 -5.08
CA LEU A 49 -17.31 -3.82 -6.17
C LEU A 49 -16.60 -2.95 -7.24
N ASN A 50 -15.45 -2.37 -6.92
CA ASN A 50 -14.67 -1.52 -7.81
C ASN A 50 -13.21 -1.99 -7.91
N PRO A 51 -12.94 -3.22 -8.36
CA PRO A 51 -11.61 -3.81 -8.29
C PRO A 51 -10.61 -3.19 -9.27
N LEU A 52 -11.08 -2.52 -10.31
CA LEU A 52 -10.22 -1.80 -11.27
C LEU A 52 -9.59 -0.55 -10.65
N ASN A 53 -10.24 0.01 -9.63
CA ASN A 53 -9.81 1.24 -8.97
C ASN A 53 -9.20 0.99 -7.59
N ASN A 54 -9.22 -0.25 -7.10
CA ASN A 54 -8.71 -0.58 -5.78
C ASN A 54 -7.77 -1.79 -5.86
N HIS A 55 -6.51 -1.57 -5.48
CA HIS A 55 -5.49 -2.61 -5.48
C HIS A 55 -4.84 -2.65 -4.10
N PHE A 56 -4.49 -3.85 -3.65
CA PHE A 56 -3.82 -4.05 -2.37
C PHE A 56 -2.49 -4.75 -2.59
N LEU A 57 -1.41 -4.08 -2.23
CA LEU A 57 -0.08 -4.66 -2.13
C LEU A 57 0.12 -5.11 -0.69
N VAL A 58 0.46 -6.37 -0.48
CA VAL A 58 0.70 -6.95 0.84
C VAL A 58 2.17 -7.27 0.98
N ALA A 59 2.77 -6.87 2.09
CA ALA A 59 4.10 -7.29 2.50
C ALA A 59 4.01 -8.43 3.53
N LYS A 60 4.73 -9.51 3.27
CA LYS A 60 4.84 -10.65 4.18
C LYS A 60 6.26 -10.75 4.75
N MET A 61 6.34 -10.99 6.04
CA MET A 61 7.58 -11.36 6.72
C MET A 61 7.43 -12.79 7.24
N ASN A 62 8.22 -13.72 6.68
CA ASN A 62 8.13 -15.13 7.03
C ASN A 62 6.68 -15.67 6.98
N HIS A 63 5.98 -15.42 5.86
CA HIS A 63 4.59 -15.79 5.56
C HIS A 63 3.49 -15.01 6.33
N PHE A 64 3.84 -14.21 7.34
CA PHE A 64 2.87 -13.37 8.06
C PHE A 64 2.74 -11.99 7.42
N TRP A 65 1.55 -11.49 7.32
CA TRP A 65 1.29 -10.13 6.83
C TRP A 65 1.89 -9.10 7.78
N ALA A 66 2.85 -8.34 7.30
CA ALA A 66 3.56 -7.32 8.06
C ALA A 66 3.09 -5.89 7.74
N GLY A 67 2.54 -5.69 6.55
CA GLY A 67 2.04 -4.39 6.13
C GLY A 67 1.30 -4.47 4.81
N THR A 68 0.60 -3.38 4.48
CA THR A 68 -0.19 -3.26 3.25
C THR A 68 -0.11 -1.86 2.66
N ILE A 69 -0.23 -1.76 1.33
CA ILE A 69 -0.57 -0.51 0.64
C ILE A 69 -1.90 -0.72 -0.07
N HIS A 70 -2.90 0.09 0.27
CA HIS A 70 -4.07 0.29 -0.56
C HIS A 70 -3.73 1.32 -1.64
N ILE A 71 -3.92 0.97 -2.89
CA ILE A 71 -3.77 1.85 -4.05
C ILE A 71 -5.15 2.15 -4.60
N ALA A 72 -5.62 3.38 -4.40
CA ALA A 72 -6.83 3.88 -5.05
C ALA A 72 -6.43 4.56 -6.36
N ALA A 73 -6.90 4.01 -7.48
CA ALA A 73 -6.59 4.51 -8.81
C ALA A 73 -7.75 5.34 -9.36
N HIS A 74 -7.45 6.51 -9.88
CA HIS A 74 -8.43 7.40 -10.49
C HIS A 74 -7.79 8.17 -11.67
N ASP A 75 -8.33 7.98 -12.87
CA ASP A 75 -7.80 8.55 -14.11
C ASP A 75 -6.30 8.21 -14.29
N ASN A 76 -5.44 9.21 -14.21
CA ASN A 76 -3.99 9.07 -14.31
C ASN A 76 -3.26 9.24 -12.97
N THR A 77 -3.99 9.20 -11.86
CA THR A 77 -3.49 9.40 -10.49
C THR A 77 -3.71 8.14 -9.66
N VAL A 78 -2.76 7.85 -8.79
CA VAL A 78 -2.89 6.85 -7.74
C VAL A 78 -2.73 7.50 -6.37
N GLU A 79 -3.57 7.10 -5.44
CA GLU A 79 -3.46 7.46 -4.03
C GLU A 79 -3.02 6.24 -3.24
N PHE A 80 -1.98 6.40 -2.40
CA PHE A 80 -1.46 5.33 -1.57
C PHE A 80 -1.82 5.56 -0.11
N GLY A 81 -2.43 4.53 0.49
CA GLY A 81 -2.60 4.42 1.93
C GLY A 81 -1.75 3.27 2.47
N ILE A 82 -0.88 3.52 3.44
CA ILE A 82 0.10 2.55 3.95
C ILE A 82 -0.16 2.24 5.42
N ILE A 83 -0.20 0.94 5.72
CA ILE A 83 -0.22 0.42 7.10
C ILE A 83 0.94 -0.56 7.27
N VAL A 84 1.67 -0.44 8.38
CA VAL A 84 2.59 -1.47 8.87
C VAL A 84 2.15 -1.86 10.27
N ALA A 85 1.92 -3.16 10.49
CA ALA A 85 1.52 -3.68 11.79
C ALA A 85 2.58 -3.34 12.85
N LEU A 86 2.14 -3.03 14.06
CA LEU A 86 2.96 -2.45 15.13
C LEU A 86 4.25 -3.25 15.37
N SER A 87 4.16 -4.58 15.41
CA SER A 87 5.29 -5.50 15.64
C SER A 87 6.34 -5.52 14.52
N TYR A 88 6.01 -4.98 13.34
CA TYR A 88 6.88 -4.97 12.17
C TYR A 88 7.38 -3.58 11.79
N ARG A 89 7.05 -2.55 12.58
CA ARG A 89 7.51 -1.17 12.34
C ARG A 89 9.03 -1.04 12.48
N LYS A 90 9.60 0.01 11.87
CA LYS A 90 11.05 0.35 11.88
C LYS A 90 11.98 -0.70 11.24
N GLN A 91 11.44 -1.61 10.44
CA GLN A 91 12.19 -2.66 9.72
C GLN A 91 12.29 -2.38 8.20
N GLY A 92 11.97 -1.18 7.74
CA GLY A 92 12.06 -0.79 6.33
C GLY A 92 10.92 -1.30 5.43
N ILE A 93 9.93 -2.00 5.98
CA ILE A 93 8.84 -2.65 5.24
C ILE A 93 8.03 -1.62 4.42
N ALA A 94 7.65 -0.49 5.02
CA ALA A 94 6.93 0.57 4.31
C ALA A 94 7.70 1.08 3.09
N SER A 95 9.02 1.29 3.24
CA SER A 95 9.87 1.74 2.13
C SER A 95 10.00 0.70 1.02
N HIS A 96 10.06 -0.58 1.38
CA HIS A 96 10.09 -1.67 0.40
C HIS A 96 8.78 -1.74 -0.40
N MET A 97 7.63 -1.73 0.28
CA MET A 97 6.31 -1.69 -0.34
C MET A 97 6.15 -0.46 -1.25
N MET A 98 6.61 0.70 -0.78
CA MET A 98 6.53 1.95 -1.55
C MET A 98 7.30 1.85 -2.86
N THR A 99 8.50 1.27 -2.85
CA THR A 99 9.30 1.03 -4.07
C THR A 99 8.54 0.16 -5.07
N ASP A 100 7.90 -0.89 -4.61
CA ASP A 100 7.15 -1.82 -5.46
C ASP A 100 5.87 -1.20 -5.99
N ALA A 101 5.12 -0.49 -5.15
CA ALA A 101 3.89 0.20 -5.55
C ALA A 101 4.16 1.33 -6.56
N ILE A 102 5.23 2.10 -6.39
CA ILE A 102 5.65 3.13 -7.35
C ILE A 102 6.01 2.48 -8.70
N ARG A 103 6.76 1.38 -8.69
CA ARG A 103 7.09 0.65 -9.93
C ARG A 103 5.84 0.14 -10.63
N TRP A 104 4.92 -0.46 -9.88
CA TRP A 104 3.63 -0.94 -10.37
C TRP A 104 2.83 0.20 -11.03
N ALA A 105 2.73 1.36 -10.37
CA ALA A 105 2.02 2.52 -10.89
C ALA A 105 2.66 3.07 -12.19
N ARG A 106 4.00 3.17 -12.22
CA ARG A 106 4.73 3.59 -13.41
C ARG A 106 4.49 2.66 -14.59
N ASN A 107 4.55 1.35 -14.39
CA ASN A 107 4.34 0.35 -15.44
C ASN A 107 2.91 0.34 -16.01
N ARG A 108 1.97 0.95 -15.30
CA ARG A 108 0.57 1.17 -15.75
C ARG A 108 0.33 2.60 -16.24
N PHE A 109 1.41 3.36 -16.44
CA PHE A 109 1.40 4.71 -16.99
C PHE A 109 0.64 5.75 -16.17
N TYR A 110 0.44 5.51 -14.86
CA TYR A 110 -0.01 6.55 -13.97
C TYR A 110 1.01 7.69 -13.92
N LYS A 111 0.51 8.93 -13.88
CA LYS A 111 1.36 10.12 -13.94
C LYS A 111 1.59 10.77 -12.59
N ASN A 112 0.64 10.61 -11.68
CA ASN A 112 0.69 11.27 -10.38
C ASN A 112 0.49 10.25 -9.26
N LEU A 113 1.28 10.38 -8.22
CA LEU A 113 1.12 9.71 -6.94
C LEU A 113 0.78 10.74 -5.88
N TYR A 114 -0.22 10.43 -5.09
CA TYR A 114 -0.68 11.21 -3.97
C TYR A 114 -0.71 10.36 -2.70
N MET A 115 -0.33 10.96 -1.57
CA MET A 115 -0.45 10.35 -0.24
C MET A 115 -1.00 11.35 0.75
N HIS A 116 -2.08 10.98 1.43
CA HIS A 116 -2.59 11.75 2.54
C HIS A 116 -1.88 11.35 3.83
N CYS A 117 -1.40 12.31 4.60
CA CYS A 117 -0.66 12.09 5.83
C CYS A 117 -1.25 12.93 6.96
N ILE A 118 -1.59 12.33 8.09
CA ILE A 118 -1.90 13.09 9.28
C ILE A 118 -0.62 13.81 9.76
N CYS A 119 -0.70 15.09 10.06
CA CYS A 119 0.45 15.96 10.41
C CYS A 119 1.37 15.39 11.50
N ARG A 120 0.83 14.58 12.40
CA ARG A 120 1.58 13.97 13.51
C ARG A 120 2.36 12.72 13.12
N ASN A 121 2.09 12.13 11.95
CA ASN A 121 2.76 10.89 11.53
C ASN A 121 4.12 11.17 10.90
N HIS A 122 5.14 11.39 11.75
CA HIS A 122 6.52 11.63 11.30
C HIS A 122 7.11 10.47 10.49
N ALA A 123 6.66 9.24 10.70
CA ALA A 123 7.15 8.07 9.97
C ALA A 123 6.74 8.14 8.49
N ILE A 124 5.50 8.53 8.21
CA ILE A 124 4.99 8.71 6.85
C ILE A 124 5.68 9.89 6.17
N LYS A 125 5.91 11.01 6.88
CA LYS A 125 6.66 12.15 6.32
C LYS A 125 8.08 11.74 5.88
N LYS A 126 8.82 11.04 6.73
CA LYS A 126 10.15 10.51 6.38
C LYS A 126 10.10 9.52 5.20
N LEU A 127 9.03 8.73 5.11
CA LEU A 127 8.82 7.83 3.98
C LEU A 127 8.60 8.61 2.68
N CYS A 128 7.77 9.66 2.70
CA CYS A 128 7.55 10.57 1.57
C CYS A 128 8.87 11.21 1.12
N GLU A 129 9.63 11.78 2.05
CA GLU A 129 10.95 12.39 1.77
C GLU A 129 11.90 11.38 1.13
N LYS A 130 12.00 10.18 1.68
CA LYS A 130 12.86 9.11 1.16
C LYS A 130 12.52 8.71 -0.29
N HIS A 131 11.24 8.78 -0.65
CA HIS A 131 10.75 8.46 -1.99
C HIS A 131 10.53 9.69 -2.87
N HIS A 132 11.09 10.84 -2.47
CA HIS A 132 11.05 12.10 -3.21
C HIS A 132 9.66 12.68 -3.46
N LEU A 133 8.68 12.39 -2.59
CA LEU A 133 7.39 13.04 -2.63
C LEU A 133 7.54 14.48 -2.09
N GLU A 134 7.01 15.43 -2.84
CA GLU A 134 6.88 16.82 -2.36
C GLU A 134 5.79 16.90 -1.28
N ILE A 135 6.16 17.34 -0.08
CA ILE A 135 5.24 17.44 1.05
C ILE A 135 4.67 18.86 1.09
N LYS A 136 3.34 18.96 1.02
CA LYS A 136 2.59 20.20 1.24
C LYS A 136 1.85 20.11 2.57
N ASN A 137 2.09 21.07 3.45
CA ASN A 137 1.35 21.16 4.71
C ASN A 137 0.08 21.99 4.49
N MET A 138 -1.06 21.41 4.82
CA MET A 138 -2.38 22.05 4.81
C MET A 138 -2.94 22.02 6.23
N LEU A 139 -3.89 22.89 6.55
CA LEU A 139 -4.51 23.08 7.88
C LEU A 139 -4.78 21.76 8.63
N GLY A 140 -3.79 21.29 9.39
CA GLY A 140 -3.88 20.06 10.20
C GLY A 140 -3.40 18.78 9.52
N ASP A 141 -3.26 18.75 8.20
CA ASP A 141 -2.85 17.59 7.41
C ASP A 141 -1.62 17.89 6.54
N SER A 142 -1.00 16.86 6.04
CA SER A 142 0.09 16.95 5.07
C SER A 142 -0.21 16.04 3.89
N GLU A 143 0.12 16.51 2.70
CA GLU A 143 0.01 15.76 1.47
C GLU A 143 1.38 15.52 0.88
N GLY A 144 1.65 14.29 0.48
CA GLY A 144 2.82 13.94 -0.32
C GLY A 144 2.41 13.77 -1.78
N ASN A 145 3.10 14.45 -2.68
CA ASN A 145 2.83 14.40 -4.12
C ASN A 145 4.11 14.04 -4.88
N LEU A 146 3.99 13.19 -5.89
CA LEU A 146 5.07 12.82 -6.78
C LEU A 146 4.55 12.74 -8.22
N ILE A 147 5.23 13.44 -9.13
CA ILE A 147 5.07 13.20 -10.56
C ILE A 147 5.87 11.94 -10.88
N LEU A 148 5.16 10.89 -11.27
CA LEU A 148 5.77 9.59 -11.55
C LEU A 148 6.57 9.67 -12.86
N PRO A 149 7.87 9.30 -12.86
CA PRO A 149 8.61 9.16 -14.09
C PRO A 149 8.02 8.04 -14.95
N PRO A 150 8.12 8.13 -16.29
CA PRO A 150 7.59 7.10 -17.17
C PRO A 150 8.23 5.73 -16.88
N PRO A 151 7.54 4.63 -17.24
CA PRO A 151 8.13 3.31 -17.11
C PRO A 151 9.35 3.16 -18.02
N THR A 152 10.22 2.23 -17.67
CA THR A 152 11.41 1.88 -18.45
C THR A 152 11.41 0.37 -18.69
N PRO A 153 12.16 -0.16 -19.69
CA PRO A 153 12.31 -1.61 -19.83
C PRO A 153 12.74 -2.31 -18.55
N MET A 154 13.60 -1.66 -17.76
CA MET A 154 14.06 -2.19 -16.47
C MET A 154 12.92 -2.30 -15.46
N THR A 155 12.00 -1.33 -15.38
CA THR A 155 10.87 -1.41 -14.44
C THR A 155 9.94 -2.57 -14.75
N PHE A 156 9.69 -2.84 -16.04
CA PHE A 156 8.92 -4.01 -16.48
C PHE A 156 9.67 -5.33 -16.20
N PHE A 157 10.96 -5.37 -16.46
CA PHE A 157 11.77 -6.56 -16.20
C PHE A 157 11.76 -6.95 -14.73
N ILE A 158 11.95 -5.98 -13.81
CA ILE A 158 11.93 -6.23 -12.38
C ILE A 158 10.54 -6.70 -11.91
N GLU A 159 9.45 -6.11 -12.42
CA GLU A 159 8.10 -6.55 -12.08
C GLU A 159 7.85 -8.00 -12.51
N ASN A 160 8.27 -8.36 -13.74
CA ASN A 160 8.11 -9.72 -14.26
C ASN A 160 8.89 -10.76 -13.44
N ILE A 161 10.12 -10.45 -13.01
CA ILE A 161 10.90 -11.35 -12.13
C ILE A 161 10.14 -11.57 -10.81
N LYS A 162 9.66 -10.51 -10.18
CA LYS A 162 8.91 -10.60 -8.93
C LYS A 162 7.65 -11.45 -9.08
N THR A 163 6.85 -11.19 -10.08
CA THR A 163 5.63 -11.96 -10.35
C THR A 163 5.93 -13.45 -10.60
N SER A 164 7.07 -13.76 -11.23
CA SER A 164 7.50 -15.13 -11.43
C SER A 164 7.94 -15.81 -10.12
N GLN A 165 8.61 -15.08 -9.25
CA GLN A 165 9.01 -15.57 -7.91
C GLN A 165 7.79 -15.82 -7.03
N GLU A 166 6.82 -14.88 -6.99
CA GLU A 166 5.57 -15.04 -6.25
C GLU A 166 4.78 -16.29 -6.66
N LYS A 167 4.75 -16.60 -7.97
CA LYS A 167 4.12 -17.83 -8.48
C LYS A 167 4.85 -19.09 -8.04
N LEU A 168 6.19 -19.09 -8.06
CA LEU A 168 6.99 -20.22 -7.61
C LEU A 168 6.83 -20.48 -6.10
N ASP A 169 6.84 -19.42 -5.30
CA ASP A 169 6.65 -19.51 -3.85
C ASP A 169 5.24 -20.05 -3.52
N SER A 170 4.20 -19.59 -4.23
CA SER A 170 2.84 -20.10 -4.05
C SER A 170 2.65 -21.57 -4.45
N MET A 171 3.50 -22.12 -5.31
CA MET A 171 3.47 -23.53 -5.71
C MET A 171 4.22 -24.43 -4.73
N ASN A 172 5.12 -23.87 -3.91
CA ASN A 172 5.91 -24.62 -2.91
C ASN A 172 5.24 -24.65 -1.52
N ASP A 173 4.16 -23.91 -1.33
CA ASP A 173 3.39 -23.88 -0.08
C ASP A 173 2.28 -24.98 0.00
N PHE A 174 2.36 -26.00 -0.88
CA PHE A 174 1.47 -27.18 -0.89
C PHE A 174 2.18 -28.46 -0.45
#